data_917c8bd716293dc2bb514d3142fe01c9
#
_entry.id   917c8bd716293dc2bb514d3142fe01c9
#
_cell.length_a   1.000
_cell.length_b   1.000
_cell.length_c   1.000
_cell.angle_alpha   90.00
_cell.angle_beta   90.00
_cell.angle_gamma   90.00
#
_symmetry.space_group_name_H-M   'P 1'
#
loop_
_entity.id
_entity.type
_entity.pdbx_description
1 polymer ?
#
loop_
_entity_poly.entity_id
_entity_poly.type
_entity_poly.pdbx_seq_one_letter_code
_entity_poly.pdbx_strand_id
1 'polypeptide(L)'
;MKPIALEDFCNFTFLANVTFSPEGGSACFGVTRIQKEKNSYASCLYVYRQGKTAQLTAGGKELRFQYLDEDTILFQGNREEEKDKEDISSRFYKISLLGGEASLAFTLPIPVQQVWPLKNGDYLALGSVTPGFEKLYTGEEKVRKAFLQAKKEGE
;
A
#
# COMPACT_ATOMS: atom_id res chain seq x y z
N MET A 1 -35.39 -3.10 -19.36
CA MET A 1 -34.04 -2.94 -18.76
C MET A 1 -33.90 -1.50 -18.30
N LYS A 2 -33.51 -1.25 -17.06
CA LYS A 2 -33.21 0.10 -16.60
C LYS A 2 -31.87 0.52 -17.22
N PRO A 3 -31.75 1.71 -17.87
CA PRO A 3 -30.48 2.18 -18.38
C PRO A 3 -29.50 2.39 -17.21
N ILE A 4 -28.21 2.12 -17.45
CA ILE A 4 -27.14 2.34 -16.48
C ILE A 4 -26.95 3.86 -16.37
N ALA A 5 -27.06 4.39 -15.15
CA ALA A 5 -26.78 5.77 -14.85
C ALA A 5 -25.31 5.93 -14.41
N LEU A 6 -24.77 7.16 -14.50
CA LEU A 6 -23.38 7.44 -14.10
C LEU A 6 -23.16 7.12 -12.61
N GLU A 7 -24.18 7.34 -11.79
CA GLU A 7 -24.16 7.03 -10.35
C GLU A 7 -24.02 5.54 -10.02
N ASP A 8 -24.43 4.67 -10.95
CA ASP A 8 -24.33 3.22 -10.75
C ASP A 8 -22.86 2.76 -10.68
N PHE A 9 -21.92 3.53 -11.28
CA PHE A 9 -20.48 3.26 -11.16
C PHE A 9 -19.97 3.32 -9.71
N CYS A 10 -20.59 4.14 -8.86
CA CYS A 10 -20.25 4.23 -7.45
C CYS A 10 -20.54 2.94 -6.67
N ASN A 11 -21.36 2.06 -7.21
CA ASN A 11 -21.71 0.77 -6.61
C ASN A 11 -20.73 -0.36 -7.01
N PHE A 12 -19.82 -0.09 -7.95
CA PHE A 12 -18.85 -1.11 -8.35
C PHE A 12 -17.77 -1.32 -7.30
N THR A 13 -17.38 -2.58 -7.21
CA THR A 13 -16.23 -3.02 -6.42
C THR A 13 -15.17 -3.54 -7.39
N PHE A 14 -13.97 -2.98 -7.32
CA PHE A 14 -12.86 -3.35 -8.19
C PHE A 14 -11.94 -4.30 -7.44
N LEU A 15 -11.62 -5.42 -8.07
CA LEU A 15 -10.67 -6.40 -7.54
C LEU A 15 -9.36 -6.28 -8.30
N ALA A 16 -8.24 -6.32 -7.60
CA ALA A 16 -6.92 -6.20 -8.20
C ALA A 16 -5.84 -6.98 -7.41
N ASN A 17 -4.73 -7.21 -8.09
CA ASN A 17 -3.49 -7.70 -7.47
C ASN A 17 -3.65 -9.04 -6.72
N VAL A 18 -4.28 -10.04 -7.33
CA VAL A 18 -4.40 -11.37 -6.72
C VAL A 18 -3.01 -12.00 -6.61
N THR A 19 -2.63 -12.39 -5.40
CA THR A 19 -1.36 -13.07 -5.10
C THR A 19 -1.65 -14.27 -4.21
N PHE A 20 -1.02 -15.40 -4.51
CA PHE A 20 -1.12 -16.61 -3.71
C PHE A 20 -0.02 -16.67 -2.65
N SER A 21 -0.31 -17.35 -1.53
CA SER A 21 0.71 -17.72 -0.57
C SER A 21 1.72 -18.69 -1.21
N PRO A 22 2.95 -18.79 -0.67
CA PRO A 22 4.01 -19.63 -1.26
C PRO A 22 3.60 -21.09 -1.54
N GLU A 23 2.83 -21.71 -0.66
CA GLU A 23 2.30 -23.07 -0.81
C GLU A 23 0.90 -23.13 -1.47
N GLY A 24 0.30 -21.99 -1.79
CA GLY A 24 -0.99 -21.88 -2.45
C GLY A 24 -2.22 -22.12 -1.54
N GLY A 25 -2.02 -22.16 -0.23
CA GLY A 25 -3.10 -22.40 0.75
C GLY A 25 -4.06 -21.22 0.93
N SER A 26 -3.65 -20.02 0.51
CA SER A 26 -4.48 -18.81 0.54
C SER A 26 -4.18 -17.88 -0.62
N ALA A 27 -5.09 -16.93 -0.88
CA ALA A 27 -4.91 -15.86 -1.84
C ALA A 27 -5.28 -14.52 -1.21
N CYS A 28 -4.42 -13.53 -1.36
CA CYS A 28 -4.69 -12.14 -0.97
C CYS A 28 -4.99 -11.30 -2.21
N PHE A 29 -5.89 -10.34 -2.09
CA PHE A 29 -6.26 -9.43 -3.18
C PHE A 29 -6.73 -8.08 -2.65
N GLY A 30 -6.55 -7.05 -3.47
CA GLY A 30 -7.06 -5.71 -3.21
C GLY A 30 -8.52 -5.56 -3.60
N VAL A 31 -9.30 -4.91 -2.75
CA VAL A 31 -10.69 -4.51 -3.01
C VAL A 31 -10.79 -3.01 -2.92
N THR A 32 -11.14 -2.37 -4.02
CA THR A 32 -11.30 -0.90 -4.12
C THR A 32 -12.76 -0.55 -4.30
N ARG A 33 -13.24 0.41 -3.51
CA ARG A 33 -14.58 0.98 -3.60
C ARG A 33 -14.53 2.50 -3.75
N ILE A 34 -15.47 3.05 -4.47
CA ILE A 34 -15.63 4.50 -4.62
C ILE A 34 -16.31 5.05 -3.36
N GLN A 35 -15.71 6.07 -2.76
CA GLN A 35 -16.29 6.85 -1.66
C GLN A 35 -16.81 8.17 -2.22
N LYS A 36 -18.05 8.21 -2.69
CA LYS A 36 -18.66 9.36 -3.37
C LYS A 36 -18.61 10.65 -2.52
N GLU A 37 -18.93 10.54 -1.23
CA GLU A 37 -18.95 11.68 -0.30
C GLU A 37 -17.56 12.31 -0.10
N LYS A 38 -16.50 11.51 -0.20
CA LYS A 38 -15.11 11.94 -0.03
C LYS A 38 -14.40 12.22 -1.35
N ASN A 39 -15.09 12.01 -2.49
CA ASN A 39 -14.51 12.05 -3.83
C ASN A 39 -13.17 11.30 -3.91
N SER A 40 -13.15 10.08 -3.40
CA SER A 40 -11.94 9.28 -3.24
C SER A 40 -12.21 7.79 -3.44
N TYR A 41 -11.14 7.02 -3.47
CA TYR A 41 -11.19 5.56 -3.49
C TYR A 41 -10.71 5.01 -2.15
N ALA A 42 -11.39 3.98 -1.64
CA ALA A 42 -10.92 3.22 -0.49
C ALA A 42 -10.51 1.82 -0.96
N SER A 43 -9.28 1.44 -0.65
CA SER A 43 -8.72 0.14 -1.00
C SER A 43 -8.30 -0.60 0.26
N CYS A 44 -8.79 -1.82 0.41
CA CYS A 44 -8.49 -2.71 1.52
C CYS A 44 -8.03 -4.07 0.99
N LEU A 45 -7.27 -4.80 1.78
CA LEU A 45 -6.85 -6.15 1.47
C LEU A 45 -7.85 -7.15 2.00
N TYR A 46 -8.10 -8.17 1.21
CA TYR A 46 -8.93 -9.32 1.53
C TYR A 46 -8.13 -10.60 1.34
N VAL A 47 -8.45 -11.61 2.12
CA VAL A 47 -7.86 -12.93 2.00
C VAL A 47 -8.95 -13.97 1.74
N TYR A 48 -8.66 -14.88 0.80
CA TYR A 48 -9.43 -16.11 0.59
C TYR A 48 -8.61 -17.28 1.12
N ARG A 49 -9.19 -18.05 2.03
CA ARG A 49 -8.59 -19.24 2.63
C ARG A 49 -9.67 -20.23 3.01
N GLN A 50 -9.48 -21.51 2.71
CA GLN A 50 -10.40 -22.60 3.09
C GLN A 50 -11.86 -22.34 2.68
N GLY A 51 -12.08 -21.84 1.46
CA GLY A 51 -13.42 -21.56 0.93
C GLY A 51 -14.09 -20.29 1.49
N LYS A 52 -13.40 -19.50 2.33
CA LYS A 52 -13.94 -18.29 2.93
C LYS A 52 -13.14 -17.08 2.54
N THR A 53 -13.83 -15.96 2.34
CA THR A 53 -13.22 -14.63 2.12
C THR A 53 -13.42 -13.78 3.36
N ALA A 54 -12.34 -13.15 3.82
CA ALA A 54 -12.36 -12.22 4.94
C ALA A 54 -11.61 -10.93 4.59
N GLN A 55 -12.09 -9.80 5.14
CA GLN A 55 -11.37 -8.54 5.06
C GLN A 55 -10.18 -8.58 6.02
N LEU A 56 -8.99 -8.27 5.50
CA LEU A 56 -7.75 -8.31 6.26
C LEU A 56 -7.37 -6.93 6.81
N THR A 57 -7.60 -5.86 6.04
CA THR A 57 -7.27 -4.49 6.45
C THR A 57 -8.45 -3.55 6.28
N ALA A 58 -8.46 -2.44 7.01
CA ALA A 58 -9.56 -1.45 7.00
C ALA A 58 -9.10 0.02 6.85
N GLY A 59 -7.82 0.27 6.59
CA GLY A 59 -7.27 1.64 6.49
C GLY A 59 -7.66 2.40 5.22
N GLY A 60 -8.13 1.70 4.20
CA GLY A 60 -8.67 2.30 2.98
C GLY A 60 -7.61 2.78 1.98
N LYS A 61 -6.32 2.54 2.24
CA LYS A 61 -5.19 2.97 1.39
C LYS A 61 -4.17 1.86 1.16
N GLU A 62 -4.58 0.61 1.31
CA GLU A 62 -3.72 -0.56 1.16
C GLU A 62 -3.88 -1.12 -0.26
N LEU A 63 -2.83 -1.03 -1.07
CA LEU A 63 -2.87 -1.48 -2.47
C LEU A 63 -1.72 -2.41 -2.86
N ARG A 64 -0.55 -2.21 -2.26
CA ARG A 64 0.66 -2.95 -2.60
C ARG A 64 0.98 -3.90 -1.47
N PHE A 65 1.02 -5.17 -1.78
CA PHE A 65 1.26 -6.20 -0.78
C PHE A 65 2.02 -7.37 -1.39
N GLN A 66 2.66 -8.14 -0.51
CA GLN A 66 3.36 -9.38 -0.83
C GLN A 66 3.22 -10.35 0.34
N TYR A 67 3.20 -11.64 0.06
CA TYR A 67 3.39 -12.66 1.08
C TYR A 67 4.85 -12.67 1.53
N LEU A 68 5.10 -12.71 2.82
CA LEU A 68 6.41 -12.97 3.42
C LEU A 68 6.59 -14.47 3.67
N ASP A 69 5.51 -15.12 4.07
CA ASP A 69 5.37 -16.54 4.32
C ASP A 69 3.89 -16.96 4.16
N GLU A 70 3.51 -18.17 4.58
CA GLU A 70 2.14 -18.69 4.43
C GLU A 70 1.08 -17.87 5.17
N ASP A 71 1.45 -17.24 6.27
CA ASP A 71 0.51 -16.60 7.18
C ASP A 71 0.78 -15.10 7.38
N THR A 72 1.78 -14.52 6.71
CA THR A 72 2.18 -13.11 6.90
C THR A 72 2.16 -12.34 5.59
N ILE A 73 1.44 -11.22 5.59
CA ILE A 73 1.39 -10.25 4.49
C ILE A 73 2.18 -9.00 4.87
N LEU A 74 3.08 -8.57 3.99
CA LEU A 74 3.66 -7.23 3.99
C LEU A 74 2.83 -6.34 3.06
N PHE A 75 2.43 -5.17 3.51
CA PHE A 75 1.67 -4.24 2.67
C PHE A 75 2.10 -2.79 2.90
N GLN A 76 1.95 -1.98 1.86
CA GLN A 76 2.13 -0.54 1.94
C GLN A 76 0.80 0.10 2.37
N GLY A 77 0.86 0.96 3.38
CA GLY A 77 -0.31 1.67 3.89
C GLY A 77 0.07 2.98 4.58
N ASN A 78 -0.94 3.77 4.88
CA ASN A 78 -0.81 4.93 5.75
C ASN A 78 -1.87 4.80 6.84
N ARG A 79 -1.43 4.53 8.07
CA ARG A 79 -2.30 4.31 9.24
C ARG A 79 -2.27 5.48 10.22
N GLU A 80 -1.45 6.48 9.97
CA GLU A 80 -1.46 7.72 10.75
C GLU A 80 -2.58 8.63 10.25
N GLU A 81 -3.32 9.21 11.19
CA GLU A 81 -4.49 10.06 10.88
C GLU A 81 -4.11 11.36 10.16
N GLU A 82 -2.93 11.90 10.45
CA GLU A 82 -2.38 13.07 9.77
C GLU A 82 -1.03 12.73 9.11
N LYS A 83 -1.09 12.45 7.82
CA LYS A 83 0.12 12.50 7.01
C LYS A 83 0.41 13.96 6.72
N ASP A 84 1.57 14.43 7.17
CA ASP A 84 2.11 15.69 6.69
C ASP A 84 2.07 15.67 5.15
N LYS A 85 1.44 16.68 4.54
CA LYS A 85 1.33 16.77 3.06
C LYS A 85 2.68 16.74 2.37
N GLU A 86 3.74 17.09 3.09
CA GLU A 86 5.12 17.06 2.62
C GLU A 86 5.81 15.70 2.85
N ASP A 87 5.15 14.74 3.51
CA ASP A 87 5.75 13.43 3.73
C ASP A 87 5.69 12.57 2.47
N ILE A 88 6.86 12.35 1.88
CA ILE A 88 7.06 11.49 0.69
C ILE A 88 7.42 10.05 1.05
N SER A 89 7.52 9.72 2.33
CA SER A 89 7.93 8.39 2.77
C SER A 89 6.89 7.31 2.43
N SER A 90 7.38 6.12 2.22
CA SER A 90 6.57 4.90 2.06
C SER A 90 6.68 4.04 3.32
N ARG A 91 5.54 3.71 3.93
CA ARG A 91 5.46 2.90 5.14
C ARG A 91 4.94 1.51 4.81
N PHE A 92 5.61 0.51 5.34
CA PHE A 92 5.27 -0.90 5.16
C PHE A 92 4.91 -1.53 6.49
N TYR A 93 3.82 -2.27 6.49
CA TYR A 93 3.26 -2.94 7.66
C TYR A 93 3.21 -4.44 7.44
N LYS A 94 3.31 -5.20 8.52
CA LYS A 94 3.07 -6.64 8.53
C LYS A 94 1.76 -6.95 9.23
N ILE A 95 1.02 -7.91 8.71
CA ILE A 95 -0.20 -8.44 9.31
C ILE A 95 -0.22 -9.96 9.19
N SER A 96 -0.63 -10.63 10.25
CA SER A 96 -0.81 -12.08 10.25
C SER A 96 -2.21 -12.47 9.79
N LEU A 97 -2.32 -13.51 8.96
CA LEU A 97 -3.60 -14.13 8.60
C LEU A 97 -4.23 -14.92 9.75
N LEU A 98 -3.47 -15.20 10.81
CA LEU A 98 -3.95 -15.90 12.00
C LEU A 98 -4.64 -14.95 13.00
N GLY A 99 -4.64 -13.65 12.72
CA GLY A 99 -5.25 -12.61 13.55
C GLY A 99 -4.23 -11.64 14.13
N GLY A 100 -4.72 -10.63 14.85
CA GLY A 100 -3.94 -9.55 15.42
C GLY A 100 -4.00 -8.27 14.60
N GLU A 101 -3.29 -7.25 15.05
CA GLU A 101 -3.19 -5.95 14.39
C GLU A 101 -1.94 -5.86 13.51
N ALA A 102 -2.04 -5.05 12.47
CA ALA A 102 -0.87 -4.77 11.66
C ALA A 102 0.14 -3.90 12.42
N SER A 103 1.40 -4.28 12.34
CA SER A 103 2.53 -3.56 12.94
C SER A 103 3.41 -2.94 11.85
N LEU A 104 4.00 -1.78 12.15
CA LEU A 104 4.97 -1.14 11.26
C LEU A 104 6.20 -2.04 11.13
N ALA A 105 6.53 -2.40 9.89
CA ALA A 105 7.73 -3.18 9.59
C ALA A 105 8.93 -2.28 9.33
N PHE A 106 8.79 -1.31 8.42
CA PHE A 106 9.82 -0.33 8.11
C PHE A 106 9.24 0.86 7.35
N THR A 107 10.03 1.92 7.25
CA THR A 107 9.74 3.12 6.46
C THR A 107 10.90 3.39 5.52
N LEU A 108 10.58 3.72 4.27
CA LEU A 108 11.56 4.21 3.29
C LEU A 108 11.30 5.69 3.02
N PRO A 109 12.32 6.56 3.03
CA PRO A 109 12.17 8.01 2.90
C PRO A 109 11.93 8.48 1.46
N ILE A 110 11.48 7.60 0.59
CA ILE A 110 11.19 7.83 -0.83
C ILE A 110 9.84 7.25 -1.22
N PRO A 111 9.22 7.71 -2.30
CA PRO A 111 8.08 7.05 -2.91
C PRO A 111 8.49 5.69 -3.46
N VAL A 112 7.87 4.63 -2.96
CA VAL A 112 8.12 3.25 -3.40
C VAL A 112 6.96 2.76 -4.25
N GLN A 113 7.28 2.16 -5.39
CA GLN A 113 6.32 1.57 -6.32
C GLN A 113 6.05 0.11 -6.01
N GLN A 114 7.10 -0.64 -5.62
CA GLN A 114 6.99 -2.06 -5.29
C GLN A 114 8.12 -2.51 -4.37
N VAL A 115 7.83 -3.55 -3.57
CA VAL A 115 8.80 -4.20 -2.68
C VAL A 115 8.66 -5.71 -2.85
N TRP A 116 9.79 -6.40 -2.89
CA TRP A 116 9.87 -7.87 -2.91
C TRP A 116 10.70 -8.35 -1.72
N PRO A 117 10.20 -9.30 -0.93
CA PRO A 117 10.99 -9.97 0.08
C PRO A 117 12.03 -10.89 -0.59
N LEU A 118 13.24 -10.92 -0.04
CA LEU A 118 14.32 -11.78 -0.48
C LEU A 118 14.49 -12.93 0.52
N LYS A 119 15.04 -14.06 0.04
CA LYS A 119 15.22 -15.27 0.85
C LYS A 119 16.13 -15.09 2.08
N ASN A 120 17.01 -14.10 2.04
CA ASN A 120 17.93 -13.77 3.13
C ASN A 120 17.29 -12.85 4.22
N GLY A 121 16.00 -12.51 4.08
CA GLY A 121 15.30 -11.60 4.98
C GLY A 121 15.39 -10.13 4.62
N ASP A 122 16.14 -9.78 3.58
CA ASP A 122 16.20 -8.42 3.03
C ASP A 122 15.00 -8.11 2.14
N TYR A 123 14.92 -6.87 1.66
CA TYR A 123 13.91 -6.42 0.72
C TYR A 123 14.54 -5.73 -0.48
N LEU A 124 14.05 -6.05 -1.68
CA LEU A 124 14.32 -5.26 -2.87
C LEU A 124 13.18 -4.26 -3.06
N ALA A 125 13.50 -2.97 -3.14
CA ALA A 125 12.51 -1.92 -3.34
C ALA A 125 12.73 -1.22 -4.70
N LEU A 126 11.65 -1.03 -5.44
CA LEU A 126 11.62 -0.16 -6.62
C LEU A 126 10.99 1.17 -6.22
N GLY A 127 11.74 2.24 -6.32
CA GLY A 127 11.30 3.59 -5.98
C GLY A 127 11.64 4.60 -7.05
N SER A 128 11.02 5.79 -6.96
CA SER A 128 11.31 6.93 -7.83
C SER A 128 12.16 7.94 -7.08
N VAL A 129 13.21 8.42 -7.73
CA VAL A 129 14.10 9.45 -7.22
C VAL A 129 14.18 10.59 -8.23
N THR A 130 14.05 11.81 -7.78
CA THR A 130 14.19 12.99 -8.65
C THR A 130 15.69 13.22 -8.96
N PRO A 131 16.05 13.47 -10.23
CA PRO A 131 17.42 13.80 -10.60
C PRO A 131 17.97 14.96 -9.75
N GLY A 132 19.21 14.82 -9.28
CA GLY A 132 19.84 15.76 -8.34
C GLY A 132 19.56 15.49 -6.86
N PHE A 133 18.62 14.57 -6.57
CA PHE A 133 18.27 14.15 -5.20
C PHE A 133 18.41 12.63 -4.99
N GLU A 134 19.38 12.02 -5.66
CA GLU A 134 19.60 10.57 -5.63
C GLU A 134 19.82 10.05 -4.20
N LYS A 135 20.41 10.87 -3.33
CA LYS A 135 20.62 10.51 -1.91
C LYS A 135 19.38 10.62 -1.02
N LEU A 136 18.22 10.95 -1.57
CA LEU A 136 17.00 11.07 -0.79
C LEU A 136 16.64 9.76 -0.05
N TYR A 137 17.01 8.61 -0.62
CA TYR A 137 16.82 7.31 0.00
C TYR A 137 17.60 7.12 1.32
N THR A 138 18.63 7.92 1.58
CA THR A 138 19.39 7.83 2.85
C THR A 138 18.60 8.35 4.04
N GLY A 139 17.54 9.13 3.79
CA GLY A 139 16.73 9.77 4.84
C GLY A 139 17.41 10.96 5.51
N GLU A 140 18.54 11.44 4.97
CA GLU A 140 19.23 12.62 5.50
C GLU A 140 18.32 13.85 5.48
N GLU A 141 18.08 14.44 6.65
CA GLU A 141 17.16 15.57 6.80
C GLU A 141 17.53 16.77 5.91
N LYS A 142 18.82 17.03 5.72
CA LYS A 142 19.31 18.09 4.84
C LYS A 142 18.90 17.88 3.38
N VAL A 143 19.03 16.65 2.88
CA VAL A 143 18.64 16.27 1.52
C VAL A 143 17.13 16.36 1.36
N ARG A 144 16.37 15.90 2.35
CA ARG A 144 14.91 15.98 2.37
C ARG A 144 14.41 17.44 2.34
N LYS A 145 14.98 18.32 3.18
CA LYS A 145 14.61 19.75 3.19
C LYS A 145 14.91 20.42 1.86
N ALA A 146 16.07 20.16 1.27
CA ALA A 146 16.44 20.72 -0.05
C ALA A 146 15.48 20.24 -1.15
N PHE A 147 15.08 18.96 -1.13
CA PHE A 147 14.10 18.39 -2.07
C PHE A 147 12.72 19.07 -1.94
N LEU A 148 12.22 19.21 -0.71
CA LEU A 148 10.91 19.83 -0.46
C LEU A 148 10.89 21.30 -0.84
N GLN A 149 11.99 22.02 -0.65
CA GLN A 149 12.13 23.39 -1.09
C GLN A 149 12.13 23.50 -2.61
N ALA A 150 12.93 22.69 -3.31
CA ALA A 150 12.96 22.67 -4.77
C ALA A 150 11.61 22.33 -5.39
N LYS A 151 10.84 21.44 -4.73
CA LYS A 151 9.48 21.10 -5.17
C LYS A 151 8.51 22.29 -5.04
N LYS A 152 8.62 23.08 -3.96
CA LYS A 152 7.80 24.29 -3.78
C LYS A 152 8.14 25.41 -4.76
N GLU A 153 9.40 25.50 -5.18
CA GLU A 153 9.87 26.51 -6.13
C GLU A 153 9.57 26.14 -7.60
N GLY A 154 9.26 24.86 -7.87
CA GLY A 154 8.91 24.33 -9.21
C GLY A 154 7.42 24.19 -9.49
N GLU A 155 6.57 24.47 -8.51
CA GLU A 155 5.10 24.59 -8.66
C GLU A 155 4.71 26.06 -8.89
#